data_9c64ea1d659b82170a798a2a6043e352
#
_entry.id   9c64ea1d659b82170a798a2a6043e352
#
_cell.length_a   1.000
_cell.length_b   1.000
_cell.length_c   1.000
_cell.angle_alpha   90.00
_cell.angle_beta   90.00
_cell.angle_gamma   90.00
#
_symmetry.space_group_name_H-M   'P 1'
#
loop_
_entity.id
_entity.type
_entity.pdbx_description
1 polymer ?
#
loop_
_entity_poly.entity_id
_entity_poly.type
_entity_poly.pdbx_seq_one_letter_code
_entity_poly.pdbx_strand_id
1 'polypeptide(L)'
;LVASGNISIEINGERTIEVPAGGKLLQTLADADLFLASACGGGGTCAQCKCVVEDGGGAMLPTEESFFTRREANDGWRLSCQTPVKQDLKIQVPEEVFGVKQWECTVESNENVATFIKELVLRLPEGESVDFRAGGYVQLECPPHAVKFSDFDVEEEYRGDWERFGFFNMESGCKDTTIRAYSMANYPEEKGVVKFNIRVATPPPGSEGIPPGIMSSWTFNLKPGDKVNVYGPFGEFFAKETDAEMVFIGGGAGMAP
;
A
#
# COMPACT_ATOMS: atom_id res chain seq x y z
N LEU A 1 -25.80 5.06 18.54
CA LEU A 1 -26.61 4.97 17.32
C LEU A 1 -25.69 4.50 16.20
N VAL A 2 -25.98 3.33 15.62
CA VAL A 2 -25.32 2.86 14.41
C VAL A 2 -25.91 3.70 13.28
N ALA A 3 -25.04 4.40 12.50
CA ALA A 3 -25.47 5.10 11.31
C ALA A 3 -26.09 4.07 10.33
N SER A 4 -27.26 4.36 9.80
CA SER A 4 -27.95 3.50 8.85
C SER A 4 -28.50 4.34 7.69
N GLY A 5 -28.53 3.77 6.50
CA GLY A 5 -28.96 4.44 5.28
C GLY A 5 -27.77 4.85 4.40
N ASN A 6 -28.07 5.62 3.37
CA ASN A 6 -27.05 6.21 2.49
C ASN A 6 -26.62 7.58 2.99
N ILE A 7 -25.39 7.90 2.72
CA ILE A 7 -24.71 9.16 3.05
C ILE A 7 -24.18 9.75 1.76
N SER A 8 -24.32 11.04 1.62
CA SER A 8 -23.78 11.82 0.50
C SER A 8 -22.39 12.32 0.84
N ILE A 9 -21.41 12.10 -0.05
CA ILE A 9 -20.05 12.65 0.07
C ILE A 9 -19.80 13.57 -1.12
N GLU A 10 -19.70 14.87 -0.85
CA GLU A 10 -19.29 15.89 -1.82
C GLU A 10 -17.75 15.96 -1.84
N ILE A 11 -17.15 15.82 -3.03
CA ILE A 11 -15.71 15.71 -3.23
C ILE A 11 -15.26 16.87 -4.11
N ASN A 12 -14.34 17.69 -3.61
CA ASN A 12 -13.75 18.87 -4.27
C ASN A 12 -14.80 19.88 -4.81
N GLY A 13 -16.05 19.84 -4.29
CA GLY A 13 -17.13 20.69 -4.78
C GLY A 13 -17.68 20.33 -6.18
N GLU A 14 -17.18 19.28 -6.80
CA GLU A 14 -17.48 18.93 -8.20
C GLU A 14 -18.17 17.57 -8.34
N ARG A 15 -17.90 16.64 -7.48
CA ARG A 15 -18.40 15.25 -7.53
C ARG A 15 -19.15 14.91 -6.24
N THR A 16 -20.29 14.27 -6.37
CA THR A 16 -21.04 13.72 -5.24
C THR A 16 -21.22 12.21 -5.44
N ILE A 17 -20.98 11.44 -4.39
CA ILE A 17 -21.21 9.99 -4.36
C ILE A 17 -22.16 9.65 -3.22
N GLU A 18 -23.00 8.63 -3.44
CA GLU A 18 -23.89 8.07 -2.44
C GLU A 18 -23.33 6.73 -1.96
N VAL A 19 -23.09 6.60 -0.67
CA VAL A 19 -22.44 5.44 -0.06
C VAL A 19 -23.21 4.94 1.16
N PRO A 20 -23.12 3.66 1.52
CA PRO A 20 -23.69 3.17 2.78
C PRO A 20 -23.03 3.83 3.99
N ALA A 21 -23.84 4.15 4.99
CA ALA A 21 -23.34 4.65 6.27
C ALA A 21 -22.52 3.58 7.00
N GLY A 22 -21.46 3.98 7.64
CA GLY A 22 -20.56 3.11 8.41
C GLY A 22 -19.16 3.01 7.79
N GLY A 23 -18.27 2.30 8.45
CA GLY A 23 -16.90 2.17 7.96
C GLY A 23 -16.03 3.43 8.11
N LYS A 24 -14.93 3.43 7.40
CA LYS A 24 -13.92 4.49 7.37
C LYS A 24 -13.88 5.13 5.99
N LEU A 25 -13.65 6.44 5.93
CA LEU A 25 -13.66 7.21 4.69
C LEU A 25 -12.68 6.66 3.65
N LEU A 26 -11.48 6.22 4.05
CA LEU A 26 -10.49 5.64 3.13
C LEU A 26 -11.06 4.45 2.35
N GLN A 27 -11.68 3.49 3.05
CA GLN A 27 -12.26 2.30 2.42
C GLN A 27 -13.50 2.66 1.61
N THR A 28 -14.35 3.54 2.14
CA THR A 28 -15.56 4.00 1.44
C THR A 28 -15.25 4.68 0.11
N LEU A 29 -14.17 5.47 0.06
CA LEU A 29 -13.70 6.09 -1.18
C LEU A 29 -13.13 5.04 -2.14
N ALA A 30 -12.35 4.08 -1.65
CA ALA A 30 -11.82 2.98 -2.46
C ALA A 30 -12.95 2.13 -3.08
N ASP A 31 -14.01 1.84 -2.34
CA ASP A 31 -15.20 1.13 -2.82
C ASP A 31 -15.96 1.91 -3.91
N ALA A 32 -15.70 3.21 -4.03
CA ALA A 32 -16.22 4.11 -5.06
C ALA A 32 -15.17 4.48 -6.14
N ASP A 33 -14.14 3.65 -6.31
CA ASP A 33 -13.03 3.82 -7.27
C ASP A 33 -12.22 5.11 -7.07
N LEU A 34 -12.10 5.58 -5.83
CA LEU A 34 -11.29 6.74 -5.45
C LEU A 34 -10.20 6.30 -4.45
N PHE A 35 -9.01 6.09 -4.97
CA PHE A 35 -7.91 5.48 -4.20
C PHE A 35 -6.96 6.54 -3.64
N LEU A 36 -7.01 6.77 -2.33
CA LEU A 36 -6.03 7.60 -1.63
C LEU A 36 -4.78 6.78 -1.29
N ALA A 37 -3.64 7.47 -1.29
CA ALA A 37 -2.37 6.89 -0.86
C ALA A 37 -2.48 6.33 0.57
N SER A 38 -1.98 5.10 0.80
CA SER A 38 -1.97 4.49 2.14
C SER A 38 -0.91 3.40 2.25
N ALA A 39 0.29 3.73 2.73
CA ALA A 39 1.34 2.72 2.91
C ALA A 39 1.05 1.74 4.05
N CYS A 40 0.33 2.18 5.10
CA CYS A 40 0.00 1.32 6.24
C CYS A 40 -1.31 0.52 6.05
N GLY A 41 -2.01 0.70 4.91
CA GLY A 41 -3.29 0.04 4.64
C GLY A 41 -4.40 0.42 5.62
N GLY A 42 -4.48 1.69 5.99
CA GLY A 42 -5.54 2.17 6.89
C GLY A 42 -5.23 2.09 8.39
N GLY A 43 -4.02 1.67 8.77
CA GLY A 43 -3.61 1.52 10.17
C GLY A 43 -3.38 2.83 10.94
N GLY A 44 -3.51 4.00 10.30
CA GLY A 44 -3.34 5.31 10.95
C GLY A 44 -1.91 5.67 11.30
N THR A 45 -0.90 5.07 10.66
CA THR A 45 0.52 5.23 11.05
C THR A 45 1.41 5.91 10.00
N CYS A 46 1.02 5.96 8.72
CA CYS A 46 1.84 6.52 7.65
C CYS A 46 1.48 7.95 7.27
N ALA A 47 0.31 8.43 7.67
CA ALA A 47 -0.22 9.76 7.37
C ALA A 47 -0.33 10.11 5.86
N GLN A 48 -0.32 9.12 4.96
CA GLN A 48 -0.44 9.37 3.52
C GLN A 48 -1.88 9.62 3.05
N CYS A 49 -2.86 9.05 3.75
CA CYS A 49 -4.28 9.19 3.42
C CYS A 49 -4.89 10.53 3.91
N LYS A 50 -4.10 11.60 3.86
CA LYS A 50 -4.55 12.94 4.26
C LYS A 50 -5.59 13.48 3.28
N CYS A 51 -6.64 14.07 3.83
CA CYS A 51 -7.63 14.84 3.09
C CYS A 51 -8.13 15.98 3.98
N VAL A 52 -8.75 16.99 3.40
CA VAL A 52 -9.47 18.01 4.18
C VAL A 52 -10.91 17.55 4.30
N VAL A 53 -11.46 17.53 5.51
CA VAL A 53 -12.87 17.27 5.77
C VAL A 53 -13.50 18.59 6.22
N GLU A 54 -14.18 19.23 5.30
CA GLU A 54 -14.79 20.56 5.52
C GLU A 54 -16.02 20.46 6.40
N ASP A 55 -16.79 19.37 6.25
CA ASP A 55 -17.99 19.10 7.04
C ASP A 55 -18.21 17.61 7.26
N GLY A 56 -18.88 17.26 8.34
CA GLY A 56 -19.33 15.89 8.63
C GLY A 56 -18.31 14.97 9.29
N GLY A 57 -17.03 15.32 9.36
CA GLY A 57 -15.95 14.45 9.83
C GLY A 57 -15.89 14.20 11.34
N GLY A 58 -16.65 14.93 12.13
CA GLY A 58 -16.58 14.89 13.59
C GLY A 58 -15.24 15.39 14.15
N ALA A 59 -14.99 15.19 15.44
CA ALA A 59 -13.76 15.61 16.09
C ALA A 59 -12.55 14.78 15.62
N MET A 60 -11.38 15.41 15.56
CA MET A 60 -10.10 14.74 15.33
C MET A 60 -9.85 13.71 16.43
N LEU A 61 -9.38 12.53 16.06
CA LEU A 61 -9.05 11.49 17.01
C LEU A 61 -7.63 11.68 17.57
N PRO A 62 -7.36 11.27 18.82
CA PRO A 62 -6.01 11.34 19.40
C PRO A 62 -4.94 10.64 18.55
N THR A 63 -5.32 9.61 17.79
CA THR A 63 -4.44 8.89 16.86
C THR A 63 -4.02 9.73 15.65
N GLU A 64 -4.72 10.82 15.36
CA GLU A 64 -4.44 11.72 14.24
C GLU A 64 -3.62 12.96 14.65
N GLU A 65 -3.73 13.37 15.92
CA GLU A 65 -3.17 14.64 16.42
C GLU A 65 -1.67 14.80 16.17
N SER A 66 -0.90 13.70 16.23
CA SER A 66 0.54 13.72 16.01
C SER A 66 0.96 13.99 14.57
N PHE A 67 0.05 13.90 13.61
CA PHE A 67 0.34 14.05 12.18
C PHE A 67 -0.02 15.44 11.63
N PHE A 68 -0.65 16.26 12.45
CA PHE A 68 -1.13 17.58 12.01
C PHE A 68 -0.68 18.69 12.96
N THR A 69 -0.31 19.81 12.38
CA THR A 69 -0.14 21.06 13.13
C THR A 69 -1.51 21.58 13.58
N ARG A 70 -1.52 22.49 14.57
CA ARG A 70 -2.77 23.15 15.00
C ARG A 70 -3.49 23.87 13.85
N ARG A 71 -2.74 24.40 12.91
CA ARG A 71 -3.28 25.10 11.74
C ARG A 71 -3.98 24.09 10.84
N GLU A 72 -3.31 23.02 10.45
CA GLU A 72 -3.91 21.95 9.62
C GLU A 72 -5.15 21.36 10.26
N ALA A 73 -5.12 21.10 11.58
CA ALA A 73 -6.29 20.62 12.31
C ALA A 73 -7.48 21.60 12.24
N ASN A 74 -7.21 22.92 12.34
CA ASN A 74 -8.24 23.95 12.20
C ASN A 74 -8.73 24.10 10.75
N ASP A 75 -7.86 23.84 9.77
CA ASP A 75 -8.18 23.86 8.35
C ASP A 75 -8.91 22.57 7.90
N GLY A 76 -9.23 21.66 8.83
CA GLY A 76 -10.02 20.46 8.57
C GLY A 76 -9.23 19.26 8.06
N TRP A 77 -7.89 19.28 8.12
CA TRP A 77 -7.07 18.12 7.74
C TRP A 77 -7.35 16.91 8.63
N ARG A 78 -7.55 15.77 8.01
CA ARG A 78 -7.82 14.49 8.67
C ARG A 78 -7.09 13.34 7.98
N LEU A 79 -6.96 12.22 8.68
CA LEU A 79 -6.62 10.95 8.06
C LEU A 79 -7.91 10.25 7.63
N SER A 80 -8.11 10.03 6.32
CA SER A 80 -9.32 9.37 5.82
C SER A 80 -9.52 7.97 6.42
N CYS A 81 -8.43 7.26 6.72
CA CYS A 81 -8.50 5.96 7.40
C CYS A 81 -8.95 6.03 8.87
N GLN A 82 -8.97 7.20 9.48
CA GLN A 82 -9.46 7.41 10.84
C GLN A 82 -10.83 8.12 10.86
N THR A 83 -11.23 8.73 9.77
CA THR A 83 -12.50 9.47 9.64
C THR A 83 -13.66 8.51 9.45
N PRO A 84 -14.65 8.46 10.37
CA PRO A 84 -15.82 7.60 10.24
C PRO A 84 -16.86 8.22 9.30
N VAL A 85 -17.51 7.40 8.46
CA VAL A 85 -18.60 7.79 7.57
C VAL A 85 -19.94 7.58 8.29
N LYS A 86 -20.44 8.60 8.98
CA LYS A 86 -21.66 8.52 9.82
C LYS A 86 -22.78 9.47 9.42
N GLN A 87 -22.46 10.45 8.63
CA GLN A 87 -23.34 11.52 8.14
C GLN A 87 -22.78 12.07 6.83
N ASP A 88 -23.52 12.92 6.16
CA ASP A 88 -23.04 13.57 4.94
C ASP A 88 -21.70 14.26 5.17
N LEU A 89 -20.83 14.19 4.18
CA LEU A 89 -19.46 14.69 4.23
C LEU A 89 -19.20 15.65 3.08
N LYS A 90 -18.39 16.68 3.37
CA LYS A 90 -17.73 17.51 2.36
C LYS A 90 -16.23 17.37 2.52
N ILE A 91 -15.57 16.94 1.45
CA ILE A 91 -14.13 16.63 1.50
C ILE A 91 -13.38 17.26 0.32
N GLN A 92 -12.11 17.57 0.57
CA GLN A 92 -11.12 17.89 -0.45
C GLN A 92 -10.08 16.79 -0.48
N VAL A 93 -9.85 16.20 -1.64
CA VAL A 93 -8.80 15.20 -1.88
C VAL A 93 -7.82 15.73 -2.90
N PRO A 94 -6.54 15.28 -2.90
CA PRO A 94 -5.58 15.63 -3.94
C PRO A 94 -6.10 15.23 -5.32
N GLU A 95 -5.82 16.06 -6.34
CA GLU A 95 -6.28 15.80 -7.72
C GLU A 95 -5.73 14.49 -8.29
N GLU A 96 -4.54 14.08 -7.86
CA GLU A 96 -3.90 12.83 -8.26
C GLU A 96 -4.77 11.60 -7.98
N VAL A 97 -5.67 11.68 -7.00
CA VAL A 97 -6.62 10.59 -6.66
C VAL A 97 -7.48 10.20 -7.86
N PHE A 98 -7.85 11.16 -8.70
CA PHE A 98 -8.67 10.91 -9.89
C PHE A 98 -7.89 10.27 -11.05
N GLY A 99 -6.56 10.25 -10.97
CA GLY A 99 -5.67 9.59 -11.93
C GLY A 99 -5.24 8.18 -11.53
N VAL A 100 -5.57 7.75 -10.32
CA VAL A 100 -5.22 6.41 -9.83
C VAL A 100 -6.09 5.37 -10.51
N LYS A 101 -5.44 4.31 -11.02
CA LYS A 101 -6.11 3.18 -11.66
C LYS A 101 -5.94 1.91 -10.82
N GLN A 102 -6.80 0.94 -11.09
CA GLN A 102 -6.66 -0.43 -10.61
C GLN A 102 -6.36 -1.35 -11.80
N TRP A 103 -5.41 -2.28 -11.61
CA TRP A 103 -5.11 -3.33 -12.57
C TRP A 103 -5.09 -4.70 -11.88
N GLU A 104 -5.70 -5.70 -12.50
CA GLU A 104 -5.46 -7.09 -12.15
C GLU A 104 -4.24 -7.59 -12.94
N CYS A 105 -3.09 -7.59 -12.28
CA CYS A 105 -1.82 -8.01 -12.85
C CYS A 105 -1.62 -9.53 -12.71
N THR A 106 -0.76 -10.10 -13.55
CA THR A 106 -0.37 -11.51 -13.47
C THR A 106 1.09 -11.63 -13.06
N VAL A 107 1.39 -12.48 -12.09
CA VAL A 107 2.77 -12.78 -11.70
C VAL A 107 3.49 -13.41 -12.89
N GLU A 108 4.56 -12.76 -13.34
CA GLU A 108 5.45 -13.27 -14.38
C GLU A 108 6.59 -14.08 -13.79
N SER A 109 7.23 -13.56 -12.76
CA SER A 109 8.27 -14.23 -11.99
C SER A 109 8.30 -13.76 -10.53
N ASN A 110 8.87 -14.57 -9.64
CA ASN A 110 9.03 -14.24 -8.22
C ASN A 110 10.26 -14.98 -7.68
N GLU A 111 11.44 -14.47 -7.96
CA GLU A 111 12.73 -15.13 -7.75
C GLU A 111 13.55 -14.43 -6.68
N ASN A 112 14.37 -15.16 -5.92
CA ASN A 112 15.29 -14.54 -4.99
C ASN A 112 16.39 -13.78 -5.72
N VAL A 113 16.61 -12.54 -5.32
CA VAL A 113 17.76 -11.70 -5.73
C VAL A 113 18.75 -11.50 -4.58
N ALA A 114 18.36 -11.94 -3.38
CA ALA A 114 19.21 -12.07 -2.21
C ALA A 114 18.53 -13.03 -1.23
N THR A 115 19.27 -13.48 -0.21
CA THR A 115 18.83 -14.49 0.76
C THR A 115 17.39 -14.27 1.26
N PHE A 116 16.99 -13.02 1.54
CA PHE A 116 15.69 -12.68 2.10
C PHE A 116 14.91 -11.66 1.26
N ILE A 117 15.30 -11.49 0.00
CA ILE A 117 14.66 -10.55 -0.93
C ILE A 117 14.32 -11.25 -2.23
N LYS A 118 13.06 -11.14 -2.66
CA LYS A 118 12.61 -11.56 -3.97
C LYS A 118 12.37 -10.35 -4.88
N GLU A 119 12.69 -10.50 -6.16
CA GLU A 119 12.16 -9.66 -7.21
C GLU A 119 10.83 -10.26 -7.67
N LEU A 120 9.74 -9.56 -7.41
CA LEU A 120 8.43 -9.88 -7.91
C LEU A 120 8.18 -9.08 -9.18
N VAL A 121 7.94 -9.76 -10.29
CA VAL A 121 7.58 -9.15 -11.58
C VAL A 121 6.11 -9.40 -11.85
N LEU A 122 5.35 -8.33 -12.00
CA LEU A 122 3.93 -8.37 -12.35
C LEU A 122 3.74 -7.82 -13.77
N ARG A 123 3.08 -8.60 -14.62
CA ARG A 123 2.64 -8.19 -15.95
C ARG A 123 1.28 -7.52 -15.87
N LEU A 124 1.18 -6.32 -16.43
CA LEU A 124 -0.08 -5.61 -16.60
C LEU A 124 -0.99 -6.27 -17.67
N PRO A 125 -2.28 -5.99 -17.66
CA PRO A 125 -3.17 -6.35 -18.78
C PRO A 125 -2.63 -5.83 -20.11
N GLU A 126 -2.96 -6.51 -21.21
CA GLU A 126 -2.50 -6.15 -22.55
C GLU A 126 -2.88 -4.71 -22.91
N GLY A 127 -1.90 -3.94 -23.38
CA GLY A 127 -2.07 -2.54 -23.75
C GLY A 127 -2.03 -1.54 -22.59
N GLU A 128 -2.00 -2.01 -21.34
CA GLU A 128 -1.87 -1.14 -20.16
C GLU A 128 -0.40 -0.84 -19.80
N SER A 129 -0.20 0.32 -19.21
CA SER A 129 1.08 0.72 -18.64
C SER A 129 0.86 1.60 -17.42
N VAL A 130 1.80 1.57 -16.48
CA VAL A 130 1.87 2.52 -15.38
C VAL A 130 2.76 3.67 -15.82
N ASP A 131 2.21 4.89 -15.82
CA ASP A 131 2.99 6.11 -16.07
C ASP A 131 3.45 6.67 -14.73
N PHE A 132 4.74 6.56 -14.42
CA PHE A 132 5.30 6.95 -13.14
C PHE A 132 6.70 7.57 -13.31
N ARG A 133 7.15 8.26 -12.27
CA ARG A 133 8.54 8.72 -12.11
C ARG A 133 9.30 7.78 -11.18
N ALA A 134 10.63 7.64 -11.38
CA ALA A 134 11.49 6.90 -10.46
C ALA A 134 11.32 7.44 -9.02
N GLY A 135 11.17 6.54 -8.06
CA GLY A 135 10.73 6.83 -6.68
C GLY A 135 9.22 6.69 -6.46
N GLY A 136 8.45 6.48 -7.53
CA GLY A 136 7.03 6.18 -7.44
C GLY A 136 6.76 4.80 -6.86
N TYR A 137 5.56 4.61 -6.34
CA TYR A 137 5.10 3.35 -5.76
C TYR A 137 3.67 3.02 -6.21
N VAL A 138 3.30 1.79 -6.01
CA VAL A 138 1.91 1.31 -6.14
C VAL A 138 1.48 0.64 -4.85
N GLN A 139 0.20 0.40 -4.70
CA GLN A 139 -0.35 -0.40 -3.62
C GLN A 139 -0.69 -1.80 -4.16
N LEU A 140 -0.28 -2.83 -3.46
CA LEU A 140 -0.65 -4.21 -3.73
C LEU A 140 -1.71 -4.64 -2.74
N GLU A 141 -2.70 -5.36 -3.24
CA GLU A 141 -3.77 -5.94 -2.43
C GLU A 141 -3.49 -7.43 -2.18
N CYS A 142 -3.49 -7.78 -0.91
CA CYS A 142 -3.36 -9.14 -0.43
C CYS A 142 -4.72 -9.63 0.08
N PRO A 143 -5.30 -10.67 -0.50
CA PRO A 143 -6.55 -11.25 -0.02
C PRO A 143 -6.36 -11.99 1.31
N PRO A 144 -7.44 -12.39 1.99
CA PRO A 144 -7.35 -13.33 3.10
C PRO A 144 -6.55 -14.58 2.70
N HIS A 145 -5.58 -14.95 3.52
CA HIS A 145 -4.69 -16.08 3.21
C HIS A 145 -4.11 -16.71 4.48
N ALA A 146 -3.55 -17.91 4.30
CA ALA A 146 -2.68 -18.57 5.25
C ALA A 146 -1.55 -19.24 4.47
N VAL A 147 -0.30 -18.93 4.80
CA VAL A 147 0.90 -19.44 4.11
C VAL A 147 1.90 -19.99 5.11
N LYS A 148 2.58 -21.04 4.71
CA LYS A 148 3.72 -21.62 5.44
C LYS A 148 5.00 -21.27 4.71
N PHE A 149 6.02 -20.89 5.45
CA PHE A 149 7.30 -20.54 4.85
C PHE A 149 8.01 -21.75 4.21
N SER A 150 7.64 -22.98 4.65
CA SER A 150 8.05 -24.21 3.98
C SER A 150 7.61 -24.33 2.53
N ASP A 151 6.55 -23.60 2.14
CA ASP A 151 5.95 -23.66 0.80
C ASP A 151 6.55 -22.61 -0.15
N PHE A 152 7.44 -21.75 0.38
CA PHE A 152 8.12 -20.75 -0.43
C PHE A 152 9.15 -21.40 -1.36
N ASP A 153 9.18 -20.94 -2.60
CA ASP A 153 10.26 -21.22 -3.54
C ASP A 153 11.48 -20.39 -3.13
N VAL A 154 12.44 -21.03 -2.50
CA VAL A 154 13.72 -20.43 -2.13
C VAL A 154 14.81 -21.20 -2.87
N GLU A 155 15.63 -20.50 -3.66
CA GLU A 155 16.71 -21.10 -4.42
C GLU A 155 17.72 -21.79 -3.48
N GLU A 156 18.32 -22.88 -3.96
CA GLU A 156 19.18 -23.76 -3.17
C GLU A 156 20.33 -22.99 -2.48
N GLU A 157 20.89 -22.01 -3.16
CA GLU A 157 22.00 -21.21 -2.61
C GLU A 157 21.62 -20.40 -1.36
N TYR A 158 20.34 -20.10 -1.16
CA TYR A 158 19.84 -19.31 -0.02
C TYR A 158 19.25 -20.15 1.10
N ARG A 159 18.92 -21.43 0.84
CA ARG A 159 18.21 -22.30 1.79
C ARG A 159 18.95 -22.48 3.11
N GLY A 160 20.27 -22.57 3.07
CA GLY A 160 21.10 -22.77 4.28
C GLY A 160 20.89 -21.68 5.35
N ASP A 161 20.74 -20.43 4.95
CA ASP A 161 20.42 -19.34 5.89
C ASP A 161 18.98 -19.43 6.41
N TRP A 162 18.01 -19.78 5.55
CA TRP A 162 16.62 -19.98 5.98
C TRP A 162 16.48 -21.11 7.02
N GLU A 163 17.21 -22.21 6.83
CA GLU A 163 17.29 -23.32 7.80
C GLU A 163 17.95 -22.87 9.10
N ARG A 164 19.09 -22.17 9.01
CA ARG A 164 19.85 -21.66 10.15
C ARG A 164 19.02 -20.76 11.05
N PHE A 165 18.19 -19.90 10.45
CA PHE A 165 17.31 -18.99 11.19
C PHE A 165 15.95 -19.63 11.54
N GLY A 166 15.68 -20.86 11.12
CA GLY A 166 14.44 -21.58 11.38
C GLY A 166 13.21 -20.99 10.67
N PHE A 167 13.42 -20.26 9.58
CA PHE A 167 12.34 -19.54 8.90
C PHE A 167 11.32 -20.48 8.26
N PHE A 168 11.72 -21.64 7.78
CA PHE A 168 10.80 -22.64 7.22
C PHE A 168 9.76 -23.18 8.23
N ASN A 169 9.93 -22.93 9.52
CA ASN A 169 8.95 -23.29 10.55
C ASN A 169 7.91 -22.20 10.82
N MET A 170 8.01 -21.05 10.14
CA MET A 170 7.11 -19.92 10.34
C MET A 170 5.85 -20.05 9.49
N GLU A 171 4.79 -19.41 9.96
CA GLU A 171 3.51 -19.28 9.27
C GLU A 171 3.05 -17.83 9.34
N SER A 172 2.32 -17.38 8.33
CA SER A 172 1.71 -16.06 8.29
C SER A 172 0.33 -16.13 7.65
N GLY A 173 -0.54 -15.18 7.99
CA GLY A 173 -1.85 -15.10 7.37
C GLY A 173 -2.67 -13.92 7.87
N CYS A 174 -3.75 -13.65 7.17
CA CYS A 174 -4.75 -12.66 7.56
C CYS A 174 -6.16 -13.13 7.20
N LYS A 175 -7.14 -12.62 7.92
CA LYS A 175 -8.56 -12.90 7.69
C LYS A 175 -9.24 -11.84 6.82
N ASP A 176 -8.62 -10.68 6.72
CA ASP A 176 -9.15 -9.53 6.01
C ASP A 176 -8.17 -9.11 4.90
N THR A 177 -8.72 -8.56 3.81
CA THR A 177 -7.93 -7.97 2.74
C THR A 177 -7.01 -6.89 3.30
N THR A 178 -5.76 -6.91 2.87
CA THR A 178 -4.73 -6.00 3.33
C THR A 178 -4.06 -5.33 2.13
N ILE A 179 -3.91 -4.00 2.17
CA ILE A 179 -3.24 -3.23 1.13
C ILE A 179 -1.95 -2.64 1.71
N ARG A 180 -0.84 -2.71 0.95
CA ARG A 180 0.44 -2.10 1.30
C ARG A 180 1.11 -1.48 0.09
N ALA A 181 1.85 -0.39 0.35
CA ALA A 181 2.65 0.29 -0.66
C ALA A 181 3.98 -0.43 -0.92
N TYR A 182 4.35 -0.51 -2.19
CA TYR A 182 5.64 -1.01 -2.66
C TYR A 182 6.19 -0.09 -3.73
N SER A 183 7.41 0.39 -3.54
CA SER A 183 8.13 1.19 -4.55
C SER A 183 8.41 0.33 -5.77
N MET A 184 8.20 0.90 -6.95
CA MET A 184 8.55 0.23 -8.20
C MET A 184 10.06 0.23 -8.39
N ALA A 185 10.62 -0.93 -8.74
CA ALA A 185 12.05 -1.15 -8.93
C ALA A 185 12.48 -1.14 -10.40
N ASN A 186 11.53 -1.16 -11.34
CA ASN A 186 11.80 -1.00 -12.75
C ASN A 186 11.91 0.50 -13.12
N TYR A 187 12.59 0.81 -14.22
CA TYR A 187 12.61 2.18 -14.73
C TYR A 187 11.32 2.52 -15.52
N PRO A 188 10.92 3.80 -15.60
CA PRO A 188 9.62 4.20 -16.15
C PRO A 188 9.37 3.82 -17.61
N GLU A 189 10.43 3.66 -18.41
CA GLU A 189 10.34 3.27 -19.82
C GLU A 189 10.09 1.79 -20.03
N GLU A 190 10.26 0.95 -19.02
CA GLU A 190 9.96 -0.47 -19.07
C GLU A 190 8.46 -0.69 -18.94
N LYS A 191 7.76 -0.68 -20.08
CA LYS A 191 6.30 -0.70 -20.14
C LYS A 191 5.72 -2.12 -20.04
N GLY A 192 4.46 -2.22 -19.59
CA GLY A 192 3.71 -3.48 -19.49
C GLY A 192 4.06 -4.34 -18.28
N VAL A 193 5.02 -3.93 -17.46
CA VAL A 193 5.41 -4.62 -16.23
C VAL A 193 5.64 -3.65 -15.08
N VAL A 194 5.49 -4.14 -13.87
CA VAL A 194 5.96 -3.48 -12.64
C VAL A 194 6.77 -4.49 -11.82
N LYS A 195 7.91 -4.04 -11.29
CA LYS A 195 8.85 -4.88 -10.54
C LYS A 195 9.02 -4.37 -9.12
N PHE A 196 9.23 -5.28 -8.20
CA PHE A 196 9.37 -4.95 -6.79
C PHE A 196 10.49 -5.78 -6.16
N ASN A 197 11.33 -5.14 -5.35
CA ASN A 197 12.27 -5.82 -4.47
C ASN A 197 11.64 -5.96 -3.09
N ILE A 198 11.15 -7.14 -2.75
CA ILE A 198 10.40 -7.38 -1.52
C ILE A 198 11.24 -8.21 -0.56
N ARG A 199 11.53 -7.64 0.61
CA ARG A 199 12.16 -8.34 1.71
C ARG A 199 11.10 -9.04 2.56
N VAL A 200 11.29 -10.31 2.87
CA VAL A 200 10.44 -11.00 3.85
C VAL A 200 10.63 -10.35 5.24
N ALA A 201 9.53 -9.97 5.87
CA ALA A 201 9.52 -9.39 7.20
C ALA A 201 9.36 -10.52 8.23
N THR A 202 10.45 -10.87 8.90
CA THR A 202 10.48 -11.85 9.98
C THR A 202 10.53 -11.17 11.33
N PRO A 203 10.05 -11.81 12.40
CA PRO A 203 10.22 -11.29 13.76
C PRO A 203 11.70 -11.04 14.08
N PRO A 204 12.03 -10.01 14.88
CA PRO A 204 13.39 -9.82 15.36
C PRO A 204 13.88 -11.06 16.13
N PRO A 205 15.18 -11.40 16.04
CA PRO A 205 15.74 -12.52 16.79
C PRO A 205 15.44 -12.41 18.29
N GLY A 206 14.95 -13.50 18.90
CA GLY A 206 14.60 -13.54 20.33
C GLY A 206 13.27 -12.88 20.72
N SER A 207 12.50 -12.38 19.77
CA SER A 207 11.13 -11.89 20.04
C SER A 207 10.14 -13.06 20.06
N GLU A 208 9.30 -13.12 21.09
CA GLU A 208 8.19 -14.07 21.19
C GLU A 208 6.87 -13.41 20.83
N GLY A 209 5.98 -14.15 20.16
CA GLY A 209 4.61 -13.71 19.89
C GLY A 209 4.45 -12.66 18.80
N ILE A 210 5.53 -12.23 18.13
CA ILE A 210 5.45 -11.34 16.97
C ILE A 210 5.32 -12.20 15.70
N PRO A 211 4.22 -12.08 14.94
CA PRO A 211 4.07 -12.84 13.69
C PRO A 211 4.95 -12.26 12.57
N PRO A 212 5.29 -13.06 11.54
CA PRO A 212 5.86 -12.55 10.31
C PRO A 212 4.93 -11.55 9.61
N GLY A 213 5.52 -10.70 8.76
CA GLY A 213 4.76 -9.68 8.02
C GLY A 213 3.77 -10.32 7.04
N ILE A 214 2.51 -9.96 7.15
CA ILE A 214 1.39 -10.51 6.36
C ILE A 214 1.66 -10.37 4.85
N MET A 215 1.84 -9.15 4.37
CA MET A 215 1.99 -8.86 2.95
C MET A 215 3.26 -9.47 2.36
N SER A 216 4.40 -9.33 3.03
CA SER A 216 5.66 -9.86 2.54
C SER A 216 5.68 -11.40 2.50
N SER A 217 5.00 -12.05 3.43
CA SER A 217 4.86 -13.51 3.43
C SER A 217 3.95 -13.98 2.29
N TRP A 218 2.85 -13.27 2.05
CA TRP A 218 1.98 -13.57 0.92
C TRP A 218 2.70 -13.37 -0.41
N THR A 219 3.40 -12.26 -0.60
CA THR A 219 4.14 -12.00 -1.84
C THR A 219 5.25 -13.02 -2.08
N PHE A 220 5.93 -13.52 -1.03
CA PHE A 220 6.92 -14.58 -1.16
C PHE A 220 6.33 -15.92 -1.62
N ASN A 221 5.05 -16.17 -1.35
CA ASN A 221 4.36 -17.39 -1.75
C ASN A 221 3.78 -17.33 -3.17
N LEU A 222 3.71 -16.16 -3.80
CA LEU A 222 3.16 -16.00 -5.15
C LEU A 222 3.94 -16.82 -6.18
N LYS A 223 3.22 -17.39 -7.13
CA LYS A 223 3.76 -18.21 -8.22
C LYS A 223 3.43 -17.57 -9.58
N PRO A 224 4.24 -17.82 -10.61
CA PRO A 224 3.89 -17.43 -11.97
C PRO A 224 2.48 -17.84 -12.35
N GLY A 225 1.68 -16.89 -12.87
CA GLY A 225 0.27 -17.06 -13.21
C GLY A 225 -0.73 -16.57 -12.16
N ASP A 226 -0.31 -16.38 -10.90
CA ASP A 226 -1.18 -15.82 -9.87
C ASP A 226 -1.61 -14.39 -10.22
N LYS A 227 -2.77 -13.98 -9.68
CA LYS A 227 -3.33 -12.64 -9.89
C LYS A 227 -3.09 -11.75 -8.69
N VAL A 228 -2.76 -10.49 -8.97
CA VAL A 228 -2.50 -9.45 -7.97
C VAL A 228 -3.19 -8.17 -8.38
N ASN A 229 -4.05 -7.63 -7.52
CA ASN A 229 -4.62 -6.30 -7.70
C ASN A 229 -3.58 -5.24 -7.31
N VAL A 230 -3.38 -4.30 -8.24
CA VAL A 230 -2.42 -3.20 -8.15
C VAL A 230 -3.15 -1.88 -8.31
N TYR A 231 -2.90 -0.93 -7.41
CA TYR A 231 -3.49 0.41 -7.45
C TYR A 231 -2.38 1.45 -7.54
N GLY A 232 -2.52 2.43 -8.41
CA GLY A 232 -1.51 3.47 -8.57
C GLY A 232 -1.62 4.28 -9.85
N PRO A 233 -0.55 5.01 -10.22
CA PRO A 233 0.68 5.21 -9.41
C PRO A 233 0.49 6.23 -8.29
N PHE A 234 1.38 6.15 -7.30
CA PHE A 234 1.54 7.14 -6.23
C PHE A 234 3.02 7.55 -6.13
N GLY A 235 3.33 8.65 -5.44
CA GLY A 235 4.71 9.00 -5.14
C GLY A 235 4.88 10.41 -4.61
N GLU A 236 5.84 10.54 -3.70
CA GLU A 236 6.32 11.81 -3.15
C GLU A 236 7.85 11.86 -3.07
N PHE A 237 8.50 10.70 -3.18
CA PHE A 237 9.94 10.55 -3.08
C PHE A 237 10.58 10.59 -4.47
N PHE A 238 10.77 11.79 -5.01
CA PHE A 238 11.37 12.00 -6.32
C PHE A 238 12.70 12.71 -6.23
N ALA A 239 13.59 12.45 -7.20
CA ALA A 239 14.80 13.24 -7.38
C ALA A 239 14.41 14.71 -7.60
N LYS A 240 15.11 15.62 -6.91
CA LYS A 240 14.91 17.06 -7.08
C LYS A 240 15.50 17.52 -8.40
N GLU A 241 14.82 18.41 -9.08
CA GLU A 241 15.36 19.11 -10.24
C GLU A 241 16.41 20.13 -9.75
N THR A 242 17.68 19.82 -9.96
CA THR A 242 18.81 20.64 -9.52
C THR A 242 20.04 20.32 -10.35
N ASP A 243 20.92 21.30 -10.55
CA ASP A 243 22.25 21.12 -11.15
C ASP A 243 23.30 20.63 -10.12
N ALA A 244 22.92 20.45 -8.88
CA ALA A 244 23.81 19.96 -7.83
C ALA A 244 24.08 18.45 -8.00
N GLU A 245 25.28 18.04 -7.64
CA GLU A 245 25.62 16.62 -7.54
C GLU A 245 24.72 15.93 -6.49
N MET A 246 24.17 14.78 -6.86
CA MET A 246 23.31 13.97 -5.98
C MET A 246 23.98 12.63 -5.69
N VAL A 247 23.95 12.22 -4.42
CA VAL A 247 24.41 10.91 -3.97
C VAL A 247 23.20 10.11 -3.49
N PHE A 248 22.98 8.96 -4.11
CA PHE A 248 21.93 8.02 -3.71
C PHE A 248 22.54 6.89 -2.89
N ILE A 249 21.96 6.62 -1.73
CA ILE A 249 22.39 5.55 -0.82
C ILE A 249 21.18 4.68 -0.54
N GLY A 250 21.25 3.43 -0.95
CA GLY A 250 20.20 2.43 -0.72
C GLY A 250 20.80 1.16 -0.13
N GLY A 251 19.99 0.40 0.61
CA GLY A 251 20.38 -0.89 1.19
C GLY A 251 19.26 -1.91 1.04
N GLY A 252 19.58 -3.10 0.53
CA GLY A 252 18.62 -4.20 0.35
C GLY A 252 17.41 -3.77 -0.50
N ALA A 253 16.20 -4.07 -0.03
CA ALA A 253 14.97 -3.68 -0.73
C ALA A 253 14.77 -2.14 -0.83
N GLY A 254 15.52 -1.33 -0.08
CA GLY A 254 15.52 0.12 -0.19
C GLY A 254 16.22 0.65 -1.46
N MET A 255 16.71 -0.22 -2.32
CA MET A 255 17.20 0.12 -3.67
C MET A 255 16.07 0.22 -4.72
N ALA A 256 14.83 -0.13 -4.35
CA ALA A 256 13.70 -0.12 -5.29
C ALA A 256 13.32 1.28 -5.80
N PRO A 257 13.27 2.35 -4.94
CA PRO A 257 12.92 3.70 -5.38
C PRO A 257 13.84 4.30 -6.44
#